data_07709d026fda0de658dc55abac97fb06
#
_entry.id   07709d026fda0de658dc55abac97fb06
#
_cell.length_a   1.000
_cell.length_b   1.000
_cell.length_c   1.000
_cell.angle_alpha   90.00
_cell.angle_beta   90.00
_cell.angle_gamma   90.00
#
_symmetry.space_group_name_H-M   'P 1'
#
loop_
_entity.id
_entity.type
_entity.pdbx_description
1 polymer ?
#
loop_
_entity_poly.entity_id
_entity_poly.type
_entity_poly.pdbx_seq_one_letter_code
_entity_poly.pdbx_strand_id
1 'polypeptide(L)'
;MAVQSQAWALSGGLDLISPALQMPPGKAILAQNYECAMTGGYRRIDGYTIYDGRSNGTHLAVAGSGPIRGVWEYNNVVYAFRNNAGGSACVMHKSTSSGWAVVSTPTLSPNGNFEFINHNFTGHSGSLKMFGCDGINKAFQFNGTTLSFLTTGMTTDTPSHIGVHKNHLFLSFTGGSVQHSGVGNPASWSLVTGAGEIGIGTEVTGFSSMKGDSLAITGINQISILYGASASDWNLKLFSPAIGAVARTNGQMDSDLYFFNGDDLSSLTATQAFGDFESASVSAVVKPFIDARKSNTVGATVNRDKNQYRLFFDDKSVLVGTIINRQVVGFTTWRLEHTPSFITEKYMGCTDGSVMYMDNGVSFNGAAIQSYLRLPFTSFNTPHRKKRFRKATLELEAGSQATLDYLADYDYGSGGSSSGAQATVYGGGGFWDVANWNNFVWSSAVVASAEAYLNGSGMNISLLIVHSSATDPAFTLQGVQLNYSLRGLNR
;
A
#
# COMPACT_ATOMS: atom_id res chain seq x y z
N MET A 1 -30.98 32.58 20.96
CA MET A 1 -31.15 31.76 19.75
C MET A 1 -30.87 30.30 20.15
N ALA A 2 -31.72 29.38 19.71
CA ALA A 2 -31.53 27.96 20.00
C ALA A 2 -30.21 27.44 19.38
N VAL A 3 -29.51 26.62 20.12
CA VAL A 3 -28.33 25.89 19.61
C VAL A 3 -28.85 24.68 18.83
N GLN A 4 -28.37 24.53 17.64
CA GLN A 4 -28.59 23.36 16.78
C GLN A 4 -27.37 22.46 16.81
N SER A 5 -27.60 21.17 16.68
CA SER A 5 -26.54 20.16 16.58
C SER A 5 -26.73 19.34 15.32
N GLN A 6 -25.63 19.07 14.66
CA GLN A 6 -25.57 18.17 13.51
C GLN A 6 -24.41 17.22 13.68
N ALA A 7 -24.68 15.93 13.50
CA ALA A 7 -23.67 14.88 13.56
C ALA A 7 -23.67 14.07 12.27
N TRP A 8 -22.51 13.53 11.92
CA TRP A 8 -22.33 12.59 10.80
C TRP A 8 -21.16 11.65 11.05
N ALA A 9 -21.26 10.46 10.48
CA ALA A 9 -20.18 9.50 10.50
C ALA A 9 -19.07 9.92 9.53
N LEU A 10 -17.83 9.65 9.90
CA LEU A 10 -16.66 9.83 9.04
C LEU A 10 -16.48 8.58 8.19
N SER A 11 -16.47 8.72 6.87
CA SER A 11 -16.33 7.57 5.95
C SER A 11 -16.11 8.00 4.50
N GLY A 12 -15.75 7.04 3.65
CA GLY A 12 -15.73 7.22 2.20
C GLY A 12 -14.42 7.76 1.62
N GLY A 13 -13.42 8.01 2.45
CA GLY A 13 -12.08 8.39 2.01
C GLY A 13 -11.99 9.75 1.32
N LEU A 14 -10.92 9.94 0.55
CA LEU A 14 -10.66 11.14 -0.23
C LEU A 14 -11.64 11.28 -1.41
N ASP A 15 -12.06 12.52 -1.64
CA ASP A 15 -12.77 12.93 -2.84
C ASP A 15 -12.17 14.26 -3.31
N LEU A 16 -11.41 14.22 -4.40
CA LEU A 16 -10.66 15.36 -4.93
C LEU A 16 -11.31 15.98 -6.17
N ILE A 17 -12.44 15.43 -6.63
CA ILE A 17 -13.11 15.86 -7.86
C ILE A 17 -14.51 16.42 -7.63
N SER A 18 -15.22 15.94 -6.60
CA SER A 18 -16.59 16.38 -6.36
C SER A 18 -16.65 17.84 -5.91
N PRO A 19 -17.60 18.65 -6.43
CA PRO A 19 -17.81 20.00 -5.95
C PRO A 19 -18.15 20.03 -4.45
N ALA A 20 -17.63 21.01 -3.72
CA ALA A 20 -17.77 21.10 -2.26
C ALA A 20 -19.24 21.04 -1.77
N LEU A 21 -20.20 21.55 -2.54
CA LEU A 21 -21.63 21.51 -2.20
C LEU A 21 -22.28 20.13 -2.37
N GLN A 22 -21.69 19.26 -3.17
CA GLN A 22 -22.20 17.92 -3.45
C GLN A 22 -21.49 16.84 -2.64
N MET A 23 -20.36 17.19 -2.04
CA MET A 23 -19.55 16.22 -1.29
C MET A 23 -20.23 15.85 0.03
N PRO A 24 -20.40 14.54 0.31
CA PRO A 24 -20.95 14.09 1.59
C PRO A 24 -20.06 14.55 2.77
N PRO A 25 -20.61 15.00 3.88
CA PRO A 25 -19.85 15.57 5.00
C PRO A 25 -18.82 14.63 5.66
N GLY A 26 -18.99 13.31 5.54
CA GLY A 26 -18.08 12.31 6.09
C GLY A 26 -16.85 12.01 5.24
N LYS A 27 -16.84 12.42 3.97
CA LYS A 27 -15.67 12.32 3.09
C LYS A 27 -14.59 13.32 3.48
N ALA A 28 -13.40 13.13 2.95
CA ALA A 28 -12.26 14.02 3.19
C ALA A 28 -11.76 14.65 1.89
N ILE A 29 -11.32 15.90 1.96
CA ILE A 29 -10.57 16.59 0.89
C ILE A 29 -9.06 16.51 1.11
N LEU A 30 -8.63 16.10 2.32
CA LEU A 30 -7.28 15.73 2.68
C LEU A 30 -7.36 14.63 3.74
N ALA A 31 -6.70 13.51 3.51
CA ALA A 31 -6.55 12.42 4.47
C ALA A 31 -5.14 11.86 4.35
N GLN A 32 -4.19 12.52 5.01
CA GLN A 32 -2.78 12.15 5.00
C GLN A 32 -2.42 11.41 6.29
N ASN A 33 -1.74 10.27 6.17
CA ASN A 33 -1.36 9.38 7.26
C ASN A 33 -2.57 8.86 8.05
N TYR A 34 -3.67 8.69 7.33
CA TYR A 34 -4.86 7.95 7.74
C TYR A 34 -5.12 6.79 6.78
N GLU A 35 -5.91 5.83 7.24
CA GLU A 35 -6.47 4.74 6.45
C GLU A 35 -7.97 4.65 6.71
N CYS A 36 -8.77 4.18 5.74
CA CYS A 36 -10.17 3.87 5.98
C CYS A 36 -10.23 2.60 6.83
N ALA A 37 -10.80 2.71 8.03
CA ALA A 37 -10.94 1.56 8.92
C ALA A 37 -12.00 0.59 8.40
N MET A 38 -11.77 -0.71 8.55
CA MET A 38 -12.74 -1.75 8.17
C MET A 38 -14.05 -1.65 8.96
N THR A 39 -13.98 -1.13 10.18
CA THR A 39 -15.14 -0.87 11.07
C THR A 39 -15.83 0.47 10.80
N GLY A 40 -15.33 1.23 9.84
CA GLY A 40 -15.74 2.60 9.56
C GLY A 40 -14.85 3.64 10.24
N GLY A 41 -14.85 4.85 9.69
CA GLY A 41 -14.01 5.94 10.18
C GLY A 41 -12.66 6.06 9.49
N TYR A 42 -11.84 6.99 10.00
CA TYR A 42 -10.45 7.18 9.57
C TYR A 42 -9.52 6.78 10.70
N ARG A 43 -8.76 5.73 10.48
CA ARG A 43 -7.74 5.26 11.44
C ARG A 43 -6.41 5.91 11.11
N ARG A 44 -5.72 6.47 12.12
CA ARG A 44 -4.32 6.87 11.97
C ARG A 44 -3.49 5.63 11.66
N ILE A 45 -2.57 5.73 10.72
CA ILE A 45 -1.72 4.61 10.31
C ILE A 45 -0.76 4.20 11.43
N ASP A 46 -0.36 2.94 11.40
CA ASP A 46 0.77 2.45 12.18
C ASP A 46 2.08 2.97 11.56
N GLY A 47 3.15 2.94 12.33
CA GLY A 47 4.46 3.36 11.86
C GLY A 47 5.21 2.27 11.09
N TYR A 48 6.51 2.45 11.03
CA TYR A 48 7.47 1.45 10.59
C TYR A 48 8.78 1.62 11.34
N THR A 49 9.53 0.54 11.45
CA THR A 49 10.84 0.52 12.10
C THR A 49 11.89 -0.02 11.16
N ILE A 50 13.13 0.47 11.29
CA ILE A 50 14.26 -0.12 10.55
C ILE A 50 14.43 -1.58 11.01
N TYR A 51 14.69 -2.45 10.05
CA TYR A 51 14.84 -3.88 10.25
C TYR A 51 16.20 -4.36 9.75
N ASP A 52 16.89 -5.15 10.56
CA ASP A 52 18.14 -5.82 10.19
C ASP A 52 18.28 -7.21 10.84
N GLY A 53 17.21 -7.69 11.47
CA GLY A 53 17.15 -8.98 12.16
C GLY A 53 17.57 -8.94 13.64
N ARG A 54 18.06 -7.82 14.15
CA ARG A 54 18.31 -7.65 15.59
C ARG A 54 16.99 -7.48 16.35
N SER A 55 16.94 -7.99 17.56
CA SER A 55 15.83 -7.75 18.48
C SER A 55 16.01 -6.49 19.33
N ASN A 56 17.26 -6.07 19.53
CA ASN A 56 17.62 -4.93 20.36
C ASN A 56 18.85 -4.19 19.81
N GLY A 57 19.01 -2.93 20.18
CA GLY A 57 20.16 -2.10 19.83
C GLY A 57 19.92 -1.22 18.59
N THR A 58 21.00 -0.67 18.06
CA THR A 58 20.94 0.19 16.87
C THR A 58 20.87 -0.66 15.61
N HIS A 59 19.77 -0.57 14.90
CA HIS A 59 19.60 -1.20 13.60
C HIS A 59 20.38 -0.46 12.52
N LEU A 60 20.88 -1.17 11.54
CA LEU A 60 21.74 -0.65 10.47
C LEU A 60 21.15 -0.89 9.09
N ALA A 61 21.44 0.03 8.18
CA ALA A 61 21.17 -0.18 6.77
C ALA A 61 22.00 -1.35 6.20
N VAL A 62 21.53 -1.94 5.13
CA VAL A 62 22.29 -2.96 4.37
C VAL A 62 23.57 -2.34 3.84
N ALA A 63 24.71 -2.99 4.02
CA ALA A 63 26.00 -2.50 3.52
C ALA A 63 26.02 -2.43 1.99
N GLY A 64 26.60 -1.35 1.44
CA GLY A 64 26.68 -1.17 -0.01
C GLY A 64 26.43 0.26 -0.46
N SER A 65 26.09 0.44 -1.72
CA SER A 65 25.80 1.74 -2.35
C SER A 65 24.48 1.73 -3.12
N GLY A 66 23.88 2.91 -3.27
CA GLY A 66 22.59 3.09 -3.97
C GLY A 66 21.41 2.51 -3.21
N PRO A 67 20.25 2.39 -3.86
CA PRO A 67 19.01 1.90 -3.25
C PRO A 67 19.03 0.40 -2.99
N ILE A 68 18.11 -0.06 -2.14
CA ILE A 68 17.75 -1.47 -2.05
C ILE A 68 17.10 -1.89 -3.37
N ARG A 69 17.57 -2.98 -3.95
CA ARG A 69 17.11 -3.53 -5.25
C ARG A 69 16.13 -4.67 -5.11
N GLY A 70 16.12 -5.32 -3.95
CA GLY A 70 15.21 -6.41 -3.63
C GLY A 70 15.18 -6.70 -2.14
N VAL A 71 14.01 -7.02 -1.62
CA VAL A 71 13.82 -7.54 -0.26
C VAL A 71 12.82 -8.68 -0.32
N TRP A 72 13.15 -9.81 0.31
CA TRP A 72 12.26 -10.96 0.33
C TRP A 72 12.40 -11.79 1.60
N GLU A 73 11.29 -12.32 2.08
CA GLU A 73 11.27 -13.23 3.22
C GLU A 73 11.22 -14.68 2.72
N TYR A 74 12.20 -15.48 3.16
CA TYR A 74 12.27 -16.90 2.87
C TYR A 74 12.65 -17.66 4.13
N ASN A 75 11.85 -18.66 4.53
CA ASN A 75 12.03 -19.45 5.74
C ASN A 75 12.25 -18.58 7.01
N ASN A 76 11.43 -17.54 7.19
CA ASN A 76 11.50 -16.59 8.30
C ASN A 76 12.81 -15.80 8.40
N VAL A 77 13.59 -15.76 7.33
CA VAL A 77 14.79 -14.92 7.20
C VAL A 77 14.54 -13.89 6.10
N VAL A 78 14.86 -12.65 6.36
CA VAL A 78 14.74 -11.58 5.37
C VAL A 78 16.06 -11.44 4.63
N TYR A 79 15.98 -11.43 3.33
CA TYR A 79 17.10 -11.24 2.41
C TYR A 79 16.96 -9.89 1.72
N ALA A 80 18.07 -9.17 1.59
CA ALA A 80 18.15 -7.89 0.92
C ALA A 80 19.24 -7.89 -0.15
N PHE A 81 18.95 -7.27 -1.28
CA PHE A 81 19.86 -7.14 -2.41
C PHE A 81 20.22 -5.67 -2.60
N ARG A 82 21.50 -5.37 -2.55
CA ARG A 82 22.05 -4.01 -2.73
C ARG A 82 23.35 -4.07 -3.49
N ASN A 83 23.66 -3.03 -4.27
CA ASN A 83 24.98 -2.96 -4.90
C ASN A 83 26.08 -2.85 -3.83
N ASN A 84 27.25 -3.45 -4.10
CA ASN A 84 28.43 -3.28 -3.26
C ASN A 84 28.89 -1.82 -3.20
N ALA A 85 29.80 -1.47 -2.30
CA ALA A 85 30.25 -0.09 -2.10
C ALA A 85 30.80 0.54 -3.38
N GLY A 86 31.45 -0.24 -4.26
CA GLY A 86 31.97 0.22 -5.55
C GLY A 86 30.93 0.26 -6.69
N GLY A 87 29.70 -0.20 -6.47
CA GLY A 87 28.66 -0.23 -7.49
C GLY A 87 28.89 -1.23 -8.63
N SER A 88 29.86 -2.12 -8.52
CA SER A 88 30.30 -3.05 -9.59
C SER A 88 29.60 -4.40 -9.58
N ALA A 89 28.94 -4.76 -8.48
CA ALA A 89 28.20 -6.00 -8.30
C ALA A 89 27.04 -5.82 -7.34
N CYS A 90 26.00 -6.62 -7.49
CA CYS A 90 24.93 -6.73 -6.50
C CYS A 90 25.31 -7.80 -5.47
N VAL A 91 25.03 -7.54 -4.19
CA VAL A 91 25.32 -8.43 -3.07
C VAL A 91 24.03 -8.80 -2.36
N MET A 92 23.87 -10.08 -2.11
CA MET A 92 22.79 -10.62 -1.30
C MET A 92 23.18 -10.61 0.18
N HIS A 93 22.34 -10.06 1.02
CA HIS A 93 22.49 -10.04 2.47
C HIS A 93 21.34 -10.81 3.12
N LYS A 94 21.59 -11.40 4.28
CA LYS A 94 20.56 -12.01 5.13
C LYS A 94 20.49 -11.33 6.48
N SER A 95 19.31 -11.20 7.02
CA SER A 95 19.10 -10.75 8.38
C SER A 95 19.57 -11.80 9.40
N THR A 96 20.24 -11.36 10.46
CA THR A 96 20.68 -12.20 11.57
C THR A 96 20.46 -11.47 12.89
N SER A 97 20.55 -12.16 14.01
CA SER A 97 20.51 -11.54 15.36
C SER A 97 21.64 -10.53 15.61
N SER A 98 22.64 -10.48 14.74
CA SER A 98 23.74 -9.52 14.78
C SER A 98 23.66 -8.44 13.68
N GLY A 99 22.56 -8.41 12.92
CA GLY A 99 22.35 -7.51 11.77
C GLY A 99 22.59 -8.19 10.42
N TRP A 100 22.77 -7.39 9.38
CA TRP A 100 22.95 -7.90 8.02
C TRP A 100 24.28 -8.65 7.84
N ALA A 101 24.20 -9.86 7.31
CA ALA A 101 25.37 -10.67 6.94
C ALA A 101 25.35 -10.99 5.44
N VAL A 102 26.51 -10.94 4.79
CA VAL A 102 26.65 -11.27 3.36
C VAL A 102 26.38 -12.77 3.15
N VAL A 103 25.61 -13.08 2.11
CA VAL A 103 25.42 -14.44 1.62
C VAL A 103 26.37 -14.68 0.45
N SER A 104 27.10 -15.80 0.48
CA SER A 104 27.93 -16.18 -0.65
C SER A 104 27.07 -16.58 -1.85
N THR A 105 27.23 -15.88 -2.95
CA THR A 105 26.50 -16.11 -4.20
C THR A 105 27.44 -16.09 -5.38
N PRO A 106 27.06 -16.63 -6.54
CA PRO A 106 27.70 -16.27 -7.80
C PRO A 106 27.66 -14.76 -8.00
N THR A 107 28.55 -14.21 -8.80
CA THR A 107 28.58 -12.77 -9.09
C THR A 107 27.27 -12.34 -9.77
N LEU A 108 26.58 -11.39 -9.14
CA LEU A 108 25.39 -10.73 -9.68
C LEU A 108 25.79 -9.36 -10.24
N SER A 109 25.42 -9.08 -11.47
CA SER A 109 25.60 -7.75 -12.07
C SER A 109 24.76 -6.70 -11.30
N PRO A 110 25.25 -5.45 -11.19
CA PRO A 110 24.58 -4.41 -10.41
C PRO A 110 23.33 -3.89 -11.12
N ASN A 111 22.51 -3.16 -10.38
CA ASN A 111 21.34 -2.39 -10.84
C ASN A 111 20.15 -3.22 -11.33
N GLY A 112 20.11 -4.52 -11.13
CA GLY A 112 18.93 -5.34 -11.36
C GLY A 112 17.77 -4.92 -10.46
N ASN A 113 16.55 -5.09 -10.94
CA ASN A 113 15.32 -4.86 -10.18
C ASN A 113 14.66 -6.21 -9.89
N PHE A 114 14.83 -6.71 -8.69
CA PHE A 114 14.45 -8.07 -8.35
C PHE A 114 12.93 -8.26 -8.27
N GLU A 115 12.50 -9.47 -8.66
CA GLU A 115 11.20 -10.05 -8.32
C GLU A 115 11.43 -11.44 -7.77
N PHE A 116 10.57 -11.87 -6.83
CA PHE A 116 10.76 -13.11 -6.10
C PHE A 116 9.46 -13.89 -5.96
N ILE A 117 9.64 -15.20 -5.80
CA ILE A 117 8.56 -16.12 -5.44
C ILE A 117 9.12 -17.26 -4.59
N ASN A 118 8.37 -17.69 -3.57
CA ASN A 118 8.65 -18.91 -2.84
C ASN A 118 7.74 -20.02 -3.37
N HIS A 119 8.31 -21.12 -3.83
CA HIS A 119 7.51 -22.26 -4.30
C HIS A 119 8.18 -23.61 -4.01
N ASN A 120 7.35 -24.60 -3.78
CA ASN A 120 7.74 -25.98 -3.58
C ASN A 120 7.28 -26.84 -4.77
N PHE A 121 8.09 -26.90 -5.81
CA PHE A 121 7.76 -27.61 -7.04
C PHE A 121 7.64 -29.13 -6.85
N THR A 122 8.33 -29.72 -5.89
CA THR A 122 8.31 -31.17 -5.68
C THR A 122 7.24 -31.63 -4.71
N GLY A 123 6.66 -30.69 -3.93
CA GLY A 123 5.68 -31.00 -2.88
C GLY A 123 6.27 -31.66 -1.63
N HIS A 124 7.58 -32.00 -1.60
CA HIS A 124 8.19 -32.60 -0.44
C HIS A 124 8.47 -31.58 0.66
N SER A 125 8.40 -32.03 1.92
CA SER A 125 8.80 -31.21 3.06
C SER A 125 10.28 -30.80 2.93
N GLY A 126 10.60 -29.53 3.21
CA GLY A 126 11.98 -29.01 3.12
C GLY A 126 12.47 -28.70 1.72
N SER A 127 11.65 -28.90 0.66
CA SER A 127 12.05 -28.55 -0.71
C SER A 127 11.50 -27.20 -1.20
N LEU A 128 10.94 -26.39 -0.30
CA LEU A 128 10.62 -24.99 -0.58
C LEU A 128 11.89 -24.26 -1.00
N LYS A 129 11.83 -23.50 -2.07
CA LYS A 129 12.93 -22.63 -2.53
C LYS A 129 12.41 -21.24 -2.83
N MET A 130 13.30 -20.27 -2.71
CA MET A 130 13.11 -18.94 -3.26
C MET A 130 13.62 -18.93 -4.70
N PHE A 131 12.82 -18.35 -5.60
CA PHE A 131 13.19 -18.08 -6.97
C PHE A 131 13.17 -16.59 -7.21
N GLY A 132 14.06 -16.09 -8.08
CA GLY A 132 14.12 -14.67 -8.39
C GLY A 132 14.66 -14.39 -9.78
N CYS A 133 14.33 -13.22 -10.29
CA CYS A 133 14.89 -12.62 -11.51
C CYS A 133 15.01 -11.10 -11.33
N ASP A 134 15.78 -10.43 -12.17
CA ASP A 134 16.03 -8.98 -12.01
C ASP A 134 16.18 -8.20 -13.33
N GLY A 135 15.99 -8.86 -14.47
CA GLY A 135 16.11 -8.26 -15.81
C GLY A 135 17.55 -8.08 -16.32
N ILE A 136 18.56 -8.37 -15.50
CA ILE A 136 19.99 -8.19 -15.85
C ILE A 136 20.77 -9.50 -15.72
N ASN A 137 20.47 -10.26 -14.69
CA ASN A 137 21.08 -11.57 -14.41
C ASN A 137 20.15 -12.69 -14.85
N LYS A 138 20.71 -13.91 -14.97
CA LYS A 138 19.88 -15.10 -15.11
C LYS A 138 18.95 -15.24 -13.91
N ALA A 139 17.77 -15.82 -14.14
CA ALA A 139 16.94 -16.27 -13.04
C ALA A 139 17.70 -17.22 -12.13
N PHE A 140 17.37 -17.25 -10.87
CA PHE A 140 18.02 -18.09 -9.88
C PHE A 140 17.03 -18.81 -8.96
N GLN A 141 17.54 -19.86 -8.34
CA GLN A 141 16.93 -20.52 -7.20
C GLN A 141 17.84 -20.46 -5.99
N PHE A 142 17.27 -20.41 -4.81
CA PHE A 142 17.99 -20.37 -3.53
C PHE A 142 17.31 -21.29 -2.52
N ASN A 143 18.09 -22.12 -1.85
CA ASN A 143 17.61 -23.13 -0.89
C ASN A 143 17.86 -22.78 0.58
N GLY A 144 18.25 -21.53 0.87
CA GLY A 144 18.67 -21.06 2.20
C GLY A 144 20.16 -21.06 2.43
N THR A 145 20.93 -21.77 1.59
CA THR A 145 22.40 -21.86 1.68
C THR A 145 23.09 -21.49 0.37
N THR A 146 22.62 -22.05 -0.74
CA THR A 146 23.25 -21.91 -2.05
C THR A 146 22.29 -21.25 -3.03
N LEU A 147 22.76 -20.19 -3.69
CA LEU A 147 22.12 -19.58 -4.84
C LEU A 147 22.72 -20.20 -6.12
N SER A 148 21.85 -20.68 -7.01
CA SER A 148 22.26 -21.22 -8.31
C SER A 148 21.41 -20.63 -9.43
N PHE A 149 22.05 -20.29 -10.55
CA PHE A 149 21.35 -19.78 -11.72
C PHE A 149 20.54 -20.87 -12.41
N LEU A 150 19.41 -20.47 -12.97
CA LEU A 150 18.64 -21.26 -13.92
C LEU A 150 19.11 -20.89 -15.34
N THR A 151 19.25 -21.88 -16.20
CA THR A 151 19.60 -21.66 -17.60
C THR A 151 18.44 -22.06 -18.46
N THR A 152 17.78 -21.10 -19.09
CA THR A 152 16.57 -21.33 -19.89
C THR A 152 16.87 -21.73 -21.32
N GLY A 153 18.08 -21.43 -21.80
CA GLY A 153 18.47 -21.63 -23.20
C GLY A 153 18.19 -20.43 -24.11
N MET A 154 17.61 -19.35 -23.56
CA MET A 154 17.44 -18.10 -24.28
C MET A 154 18.79 -17.45 -24.60
N THR A 155 18.90 -16.82 -25.77
CA THR A 155 20.13 -16.11 -26.18
C THR A 155 20.46 -14.98 -25.19
N THR A 156 19.45 -14.21 -24.79
CA THR A 156 19.54 -13.22 -23.71
C THR A 156 18.77 -13.75 -22.51
N ASP A 157 19.49 -14.48 -21.64
CA ASP A 157 18.89 -15.21 -20.51
C ASP A 157 18.78 -14.32 -19.25
N THR A 158 18.05 -13.18 -19.40
CA THR A 158 17.89 -12.16 -18.36
C THR A 158 16.42 -11.81 -18.19
N PRO A 159 15.62 -12.70 -17.56
CA PRO A 159 14.20 -12.48 -17.38
C PRO A 159 13.91 -11.34 -16.40
N SER A 160 12.85 -10.58 -16.69
CA SER A 160 12.42 -9.40 -15.92
C SER A 160 11.31 -9.67 -14.91
N HIS A 161 10.43 -10.64 -15.19
CA HIS A 161 9.31 -10.99 -14.31
C HIS A 161 9.23 -12.49 -14.10
N ILE A 162 8.72 -12.88 -12.94
CA ILE A 162 8.63 -14.27 -12.49
C ILE A 162 7.24 -14.58 -11.95
N GLY A 163 6.74 -15.78 -12.25
CA GLY A 163 5.44 -16.26 -11.75
C GLY A 163 5.42 -17.78 -11.65
N VAL A 164 4.44 -18.31 -10.94
CA VAL A 164 4.15 -19.74 -10.88
C VAL A 164 2.68 -19.99 -11.22
N HIS A 165 2.44 -20.95 -12.10
CA HIS A 165 1.10 -21.40 -12.42
C HIS A 165 1.13 -22.91 -12.74
N LYS A 166 0.15 -23.66 -12.17
CA LYS A 166 0.04 -25.11 -12.39
C LYS A 166 1.35 -25.88 -12.25
N ASN A 167 2.14 -25.51 -11.23
CA ASN A 167 3.43 -26.10 -10.92
C ASN A 167 4.51 -25.95 -12.03
N HIS A 168 4.36 -24.93 -12.89
CA HIS A 168 5.37 -24.47 -13.83
C HIS A 168 5.93 -23.12 -13.36
N LEU A 169 7.23 -22.91 -13.53
CA LEU A 169 7.85 -21.62 -13.36
C LEU A 169 7.74 -20.81 -14.67
N PHE A 170 7.22 -19.61 -14.59
CA PHE A 170 7.08 -18.67 -15.71
C PHE A 170 8.11 -17.56 -15.58
N LEU A 171 8.76 -17.24 -16.67
CA LEU A 171 9.72 -16.14 -16.78
C LEU A 171 9.41 -15.32 -18.03
N SER A 172 9.43 -13.99 -17.90
CA SER A 172 9.26 -13.10 -19.05
C SER A 172 10.58 -12.54 -19.54
N PHE A 173 10.70 -12.43 -20.86
CA PHE A 173 11.87 -11.90 -21.56
C PHE A 173 11.46 -10.72 -22.43
N THR A 174 12.46 -9.92 -22.82
CA THR A 174 12.27 -8.77 -23.72
C THR A 174 11.53 -9.18 -24.99
N GLY A 175 10.65 -8.30 -25.47
CA GLY A 175 9.86 -8.53 -26.69
C GLY A 175 8.60 -9.37 -26.48
N GLY A 176 8.22 -9.65 -25.24
CA GLY A 176 6.95 -10.35 -24.92
C GLY A 176 7.04 -11.87 -25.02
N SER A 177 8.23 -12.44 -24.98
CA SER A 177 8.43 -13.87 -24.85
C SER A 177 8.24 -14.29 -23.39
N VAL A 178 7.35 -15.24 -23.16
CA VAL A 178 7.13 -15.88 -21.87
C VAL A 178 7.57 -17.33 -21.97
N GLN A 179 8.58 -17.69 -21.22
CA GLN A 179 9.06 -19.06 -21.11
C GLN A 179 8.46 -19.71 -19.87
N HIS A 180 8.13 -21.00 -19.97
CA HIS A 180 7.73 -21.80 -18.82
C HIS A 180 8.54 -23.08 -18.71
N SER A 181 8.82 -23.49 -17.48
CA SER A 181 9.54 -24.72 -17.19
C SER A 181 8.70 -25.96 -17.42
N GLY A 182 9.31 -27.14 -17.40
CA GLY A 182 8.59 -28.40 -17.22
C GLY A 182 7.84 -28.43 -15.90
N VAL A 183 6.73 -29.21 -15.83
CA VAL A 183 5.90 -29.34 -14.63
C VAL A 183 6.72 -29.92 -13.46
N GLY A 184 6.66 -29.29 -12.30
CA GLY A 184 7.36 -29.72 -11.09
C GLY A 184 8.88 -29.61 -11.14
N ASN A 185 9.46 -29.10 -12.22
CA ASN A 185 10.90 -28.97 -12.37
C ASN A 185 11.30 -27.60 -12.93
N PRO A 186 11.60 -26.64 -12.07
CA PRO A 186 11.95 -25.26 -12.48
C PRO A 186 13.32 -25.16 -13.18
N ALA A 187 14.13 -26.20 -13.19
CA ALA A 187 15.41 -26.27 -13.90
C ALA A 187 15.31 -26.88 -15.30
N SER A 188 14.15 -27.40 -15.70
CA SER A 188 13.95 -28.07 -17.00
C SER A 188 13.27 -27.12 -17.98
N TRP A 189 13.98 -26.78 -19.07
CA TRP A 189 13.54 -25.83 -20.10
C TRP A 189 13.50 -26.46 -21.49
N SER A 190 13.46 -27.80 -21.57
CA SER A 190 13.38 -28.53 -22.82
C SER A 190 11.94 -28.82 -23.22
N LEU A 191 11.59 -28.65 -24.49
CA LEU A 191 10.28 -29.01 -25.05
C LEU A 191 9.90 -30.48 -24.77
N VAL A 192 10.88 -31.36 -24.75
CA VAL A 192 10.65 -32.80 -24.46
C VAL A 192 10.14 -33.02 -23.02
N THR A 193 10.46 -32.12 -22.11
CA THR A 193 10.03 -32.19 -20.70
C THR A 193 8.80 -31.34 -20.41
N GLY A 194 8.12 -30.83 -21.44
CA GLY A 194 6.92 -30.04 -21.33
C GLY A 194 7.18 -28.56 -20.99
N ALA A 195 8.40 -28.06 -21.19
CA ALA A 195 8.68 -26.64 -21.20
C ALA A 195 8.30 -26.03 -22.57
N GLY A 196 8.14 -24.72 -22.63
CA GLY A 196 7.79 -24.07 -23.90
C GLY A 196 7.80 -22.54 -23.80
N GLU A 197 7.46 -21.94 -24.93
CA GLU A 197 7.37 -20.50 -25.10
C GLU A 197 5.96 -20.08 -25.48
N ILE A 198 5.51 -18.95 -24.93
CA ILE A 198 4.25 -18.30 -25.23
C ILE A 198 4.55 -16.85 -25.65
N GLY A 199 4.26 -16.49 -26.88
CA GLY A 199 4.40 -15.11 -27.38
C GLY A 199 3.21 -14.27 -26.97
N ILE A 200 3.45 -13.19 -26.22
CA ILE A 200 2.38 -12.28 -25.78
C ILE A 200 2.17 -11.12 -26.76
N GLY A 201 3.18 -10.78 -27.55
CA GLY A 201 3.11 -9.70 -28.53
C GLY A 201 3.34 -8.29 -27.98
N THR A 202 3.56 -8.15 -26.67
CA THR A 202 3.97 -6.91 -25.99
C THR A 202 4.87 -7.27 -24.83
N GLU A 203 5.67 -6.31 -24.35
CA GLU A 203 6.50 -6.51 -23.17
C GLU A 203 5.64 -6.79 -21.95
N VAL A 204 5.97 -7.88 -21.25
CA VAL A 204 5.26 -8.33 -20.04
C VAL A 204 5.67 -7.47 -18.86
N THR A 205 4.71 -7.12 -18.02
CA THR A 205 4.91 -6.29 -16.82
C THR A 205 4.60 -7.04 -15.51
N GLY A 206 4.10 -8.27 -15.61
CA GLY A 206 3.90 -9.13 -14.45
C GLY A 206 3.00 -10.32 -14.70
N PHE A 207 2.99 -11.21 -13.72
CA PHE A 207 2.16 -12.41 -13.65
C PHE A 207 1.30 -12.39 -12.39
N SER A 208 0.04 -12.82 -12.50
CA SER A 208 -0.86 -12.92 -11.36
C SER A 208 -1.79 -14.11 -11.50
N SER A 209 -1.77 -15.01 -10.52
CA SER A 209 -2.74 -16.11 -10.47
C SER A 209 -4.13 -15.58 -10.21
N MET A 210 -5.12 -16.06 -10.94
CA MET A 210 -6.51 -15.65 -10.85
C MET A 210 -7.40 -16.81 -10.39
N LYS A 211 -8.59 -16.49 -9.93
CA LYS A 211 -9.61 -17.48 -9.63
C LYS A 211 -9.95 -18.30 -10.89
N GLY A 212 -10.29 -19.60 -10.70
CA GLY A 212 -10.64 -20.48 -11.81
C GLY A 212 -9.43 -21.05 -12.53
N ASP A 213 -8.31 -21.18 -11.83
CA ASP A 213 -7.09 -21.80 -12.34
C ASP A 213 -6.55 -21.12 -13.61
N SER A 214 -6.58 -19.82 -13.66
CA SER A 214 -6.05 -19.02 -14.76
C SER A 214 -4.89 -18.13 -14.31
N LEU A 215 -4.04 -17.75 -15.24
CA LEU A 215 -2.91 -16.84 -15.03
C LEU A 215 -3.14 -15.57 -15.86
N ALA A 216 -3.27 -14.45 -15.19
CA ALA A 216 -3.24 -13.15 -15.85
C ALA A 216 -1.78 -12.78 -16.16
N ILE A 217 -1.52 -12.46 -17.41
CA ILE A 217 -0.25 -11.97 -17.93
C ILE A 217 -0.49 -10.51 -18.34
N THR A 218 0.03 -9.60 -17.54
CA THR A 218 -0.07 -8.16 -17.83
C THR A 218 1.09 -7.72 -18.70
N GLY A 219 0.81 -6.87 -19.67
CA GLY A 219 1.79 -6.23 -20.50
C GLY A 219 1.66 -4.70 -20.43
N ILE A 220 2.51 -3.98 -21.14
CA ILE A 220 2.51 -2.50 -21.14
C ILE A 220 1.16 -1.92 -21.58
N ASN A 221 0.52 -2.53 -22.58
CA ASN A 221 -0.70 -2.01 -23.20
C ASN A 221 -1.78 -3.07 -23.42
N GLN A 222 -1.60 -4.28 -22.88
CA GLN A 222 -2.58 -5.34 -23.01
C GLN A 222 -2.57 -6.28 -21.81
N ILE A 223 -3.66 -7.01 -21.62
CA ILE A 223 -3.78 -8.09 -20.64
C ILE A 223 -4.25 -9.34 -21.36
N SER A 224 -3.55 -10.42 -21.12
CA SER A 224 -3.88 -11.75 -21.62
C SER A 224 -4.13 -12.70 -20.46
N ILE A 225 -5.04 -13.63 -20.64
CA ILE A 225 -5.36 -14.65 -19.65
C ILE A 225 -4.99 -16.03 -20.22
N LEU A 226 -4.15 -16.74 -19.50
CA LEU A 226 -3.75 -18.12 -19.81
C LEU A 226 -4.61 -19.08 -19.01
N TYR A 227 -5.28 -19.96 -19.73
CA TYR A 227 -6.08 -21.08 -19.20
C TYR A 227 -5.36 -22.40 -19.48
N GLY A 228 -5.74 -23.43 -18.74
CA GLY A 228 -5.20 -24.77 -18.92
C GLY A 228 -4.30 -25.20 -17.75
N ALA A 229 -3.92 -26.46 -17.76
CA ALA A 229 -3.14 -27.08 -16.70
C ALA A 229 -1.71 -27.43 -17.12
N SER A 230 -1.42 -27.49 -18.41
CA SER A 230 -0.12 -27.92 -18.95
C SER A 230 0.11 -27.37 -20.36
N ALA A 231 1.32 -27.54 -20.87
CA ALA A 231 1.71 -27.09 -22.21
C ALA A 231 0.82 -27.68 -23.33
N SER A 232 0.17 -28.82 -23.11
CA SER A 232 -0.67 -29.47 -24.12
C SER A 232 -2.07 -28.88 -24.26
N ASP A 233 -2.57 -28.19 -23.23
CA ASP A 233 -3.93 -27.66 -23.19
C ASP A 233 -3.99 -26.14 -22.92
N TRP A 234 -2.85 -25.46 -22.88
CA TRP A 234 -2.85 -24.02 -22.66
C TRP A 234 -3.54 -23.25 -23.77
N ASN A 235 -4.41 -22.36 -23.35
CA ASN A 235 -5.17 -21.47 -24.21
C ASN A 235 -4.98 -20.03 -23.74
N LEU A 236 -4.25 -19.23 -24.50
CA LEU A 236 -4.04 -17.83 -24.26
C LEU A 236 -5.16 -17.03 -24.91
N LYS A 237 -5.90 -16.26 -24.12
CA LYS A 237 -6.92 -15.34 -24.61
C LYS A 237 -6.48 -13.89 -24.34
N LEU A 238 -6.49 -13.07 -25.36
CA LEU A 238 -6.36 -11.62 -25.21
C LEU A 238 -7.63 -11.08 -24.56
N PHE A 239 -7.48 -10.54 -23.35
CA PHE A 239 -8.59 -9.95 -22.60
C PHE A 239 -8.80 -8.49 -22.97
N SER A 240 -7.76 -7.67 -22.87
CA SER A 240 -7.80 -6.26 -23.24
C SER A 240 -6.64 -5.91 -24.18
N PRO A 241 -6.92 -5.33 -25.37
CA PRO A 241 -5.88 -4.90 -26.30
C PRO A 241 -5.41 -3.45 -26.05
N ALA A 242 -5.97 -2.74 -25.07
CA ALA A 242 -5.73 -1.31 -24.87
C ALA A 242 -5.42 -0.91 -23.42
N ILE A 243 -5.55 -1.85 -22.48
CA ILE A 243 -5.28 -1.62 -21.06
C ILE A 243 -4.17 -2.59 -20.66
N GLY A 244 -3.07 -2.05 -20.17
CA GLY A 244 -1.96 -2.80 -19.61
C GLY A 244 -1.75 -2.44 -18.15
N ALA A 245 -0.63 -2.86 -17.57
CA ALA A 245 -0.23 -2.53 -16.21
C ALA A 245 1.20 -2.00 -16.17
N VAL A 246 1.46 -1.09 -15.26
CA VAL A 246 2.82 -0.68 -14.90
C VAL A 246 3.49 -1.85 -14.15
N ALA A 247 4.75 -2.10 -14.45
CA ALA A 247 5.50 -3.18 -13.81
C ALA A 247 5.51 -3.06 -12.28
N ARG A 248 5.40 -4.18 -11.57
CA ARG A 248 5.39 -4.27 -10.10
C ARG A 248 4.20 -3.57 -9.43
N THR A 249 3.10 -3.37 -10.15
CA THR A 249 1.89 -2.79 -9.55
C THR A 249 0.76 -3.80 -9.40
N ASN A 250 0.95 -5.02 -9.85
CA ASN A 250 -0.02 -6.09 -9.72
C ASN A 250 -0.19 -6.50 -8.25
N GLY A 251 -1.42 -6.48 -7.77
CA GLY A 251 -1.78 -6.90 -6.42
C GLY A 251 -3.05 -7.75 -6.41
N GLN A 252 -2.93 -9.02 -6.05
CA GLN A 252 -4.09 -9.89 -5.93
C GLN A 252 -4.71 -9.79 -4.54
N MET A 253 -6.00 -9.46 -4.50
CA MET A 253 -6.81 -9.47 -3.29
C MET A 253 -8.09 -10.27 -3.54
N ASP A 254 -8.36 -11.24 -2.67
CA ASP A 254 -9.43 -12.22 -2.84
C ASP A 254 -9.32 -12.97 -4.19
N SER A 255 -10.26 -12.72 -5.08
CA SER A 255 -10.27 -13.30 -6.43
C SER A 255 -9.96 -12.29 -7.54
N ASP A 256 -9.72 -11.04 -7.18
CA ASP A 256 -9.56 -9.94 -8.11
C ASP A 256 -8.10 -9.49 -8.16
N LEU A 257 -7.69 -9.01 -9.33
CA LEU A 257 -6.41 -8.40 -9.55
C LEU A 257 -6.59 -6.88 -9.60
N TYR A 258 -5.88 -6.17 -8.76
CA TYR A 258 -5.75 -4.71 -8.81
C TYR A 258 -4.39 -4.35 -9.40
N PHE A 259 -4.37 -3.36 -10.26
CA PHE A 259 -3.14 -2.91 -10.92
C PHE A 259 -3.24 -1.44 -11.31
N PHE A 260 -2.10 -0.80 -11.43
CA PHE A 260 -2.01 0.56 -11.94
C PHE A 260 -1.74 0.50 -13.45
N ASN A 261 -2.60 1.11 -14.25
CA ASN A 261 -2.49 1.08 -15.70
C ASN A 261 -1.67 2.26 -16.30
N GLY A 262 -1.09 3.11 -15.44
CA GLY A 262 -0.35 4.31 -15.82
C GLY A 262 -1.18 5.60 -15.75
N ASP A 263 -2.49 5.50 -15.71
CA ASP A 263 -3.41 6.63 -15.55
C ASP A 263 -4.36 6.46 -14.37
N ASP A 264 -4.82 5.24 -14.12
CA ASP A 264 -5.80 4.90 -13.10
C ASP A 264 -5.45 3.59 -12.40
N LEU A 265 -5.94 3.41 -11.18
CA LEU A 265 -6.02 2.11 -10.56
C LEU A 265 -7.20 1.37 -11.16
N SER A 266 -6.95 0.18 -11.69
CA SER A 266 -7.94 -0.68 -12.33
C SER A 266 -8.07 -2.01 -11.59
N SER A 267 -9.24 -2.60 -11.66
CA SER A 267 -9.49 -3.96 -11.19
C SER A 267 -9.82 -4.87 -12.36
N LEU A 268 -9.37 -6.12 -12.26
CA LEU A 268 -9.73 -7.21 -13.14
C LEU A 268 -10.44 -8.27 -12.31
N THR A 269 -11.73 -8.42 -12.53
CA THR A 269 -12.61 -9.30 -11.77
C THR A 269 -13.10 -10.44 -12.63
N ALA A 270 -13.05 -11.67 -12.12
CA ALA A 270 -13.68 -12.82 -12.77
C ALA A 270 -15.20 -12.73 -12.58
N THR A 271 -15.96 -12.51 -13.67
CA THR A 271 -17.42 -12.34 -13.63
C THR A 271 -18.17 -13.67 -13.65
N GLN A 272 -17.56 -14.73 -14.20
CA GLN A 272 -18.15 -16.06 -14.26
C GLN A 272 -17.14 -17.18 -13.91
N ALA A 273 -17.65 -18.33 -13.52
CA ALA A 273 -16.83 -19.50 -13.17
C ALA A 273 -16.00 -20.05 -14.36
N PHE A 274 -16.33 -19.68 -15.59
CA PHE A 274 -15.70 -20.15 -16.81
C PHE A 274 -14.90 -19.08 -17.58
N GLY A 275 -14.51 -17.97 -16.92
CA GLY A 275 -13.46 -17.12 -17.45
C GLY A 275 -13.88 -15.89 -18.22
N ASP A 276 -15.05 -15.35 -17.97
CA ASP A 276 -15.34 -13.98 -18.35
C ASP A 276 -14.80 -13.02 -17.27
N PHE A 277 -14.12 -11.98 -17.70
CA PHE A 277 -13.54 -10.96 -16.83
C PHE A 277 -14.10 -9.57 -17.16
N GLU A 278 -14.15 -8.72 -16.17
CA GLU A 278 -14.50 -7.31 -16.30
C GLU A 278 -13.37 -6.44 -15.76
N SER A 279 -13.06 -5.36 -16.45
CA SER A 279 -12.10 -4.36 -16.01
C SER A 279 -12.82 -3.05 -15.72
N ALA A 280 -12.55 -2.46 -14.58
CA ALA A 280 -13.10 -1.18 -14.17
C ALA A 280 -12.04 -0.27 -13.55
N SER A 281 -12.08 1.02 -13.87
CA SER A 281 -11.34 2.05 -13.14
C SER A 281 -11.99 2.27 -11.78
N VAL A 282 -11.20 2.21 -10.70
CA VAL A 282 -11.70 2.35 -9.34
C VAL A 282 -11.22 3.62 -8.63
N SER A 283 -10.31 4.38 -9.26
CA SER A 283 -9.61 5.53 -8.63
C SER A 283 -10.05 6.91 -9.13
N ALA A 284 -11.18 7.01 -9.84
CA ALA A 284 -11.64 8.27 -10.43
C ALA A 284 -11.65 9.43 -9.43
N VAL A 285 -12.12 9.20 -8.20
CA VAL A 285 -12.23 10.24 -7.14
C VAL A 285 -10.88 10.81 -6.66
N VAL A 286 -9.77 10.12 -6.91
CA VAL A 286 -8.41 10.54 -6.54
C VAL A 286 -7.50 10.79 -7.74
N LYS A 287 -8.08 10.87 -8.95
CA LYS A 287 -7.33 11.08 -10.18
C LYS A 287 -6.37 12.27 -10.15
N PRO A 288 -6.69 13.46 -9.58
CA PRO A 288 -5.74 14.57 -9.49
C PRO A 288 -4.47 14.24 -8.67
N PHE A 289 -4.59 13.37 -7.66
CA PHE A 289 -3.42 12.91 -6.90
C PHE A 289 -2.53 11.99 -7.73
N ILE A 290 -3.13 11.09 -8.50
CA ILE A 290 -2.44 10.14 -9.37
C ILE A 290 -1.75 10.89 -10.52
N ASP A 291 -2.45 11.78 -11.22
CA ASP A 291 -1.93 12.51 -12.38
C ASP A 291 -0.67 13.32 -12.05
N ALA A 292 -0.58 13.85 -10.83
CA ALA A 292 0.60 14.57 -10.36
C ALA A 292 1.83 13.66 -10.10
N ARG A 293 1.66 12.31 -10.05
CA ARG A 293 2.69 11.37 -9.56
C ARG A 293 2.88 10.14 -10.44
N LYS A 294 2.04 9.91 -11.42
CA LYS A 294 2.01 8.68 -12.21
C LYS A 294 3.34 8.29 -12.85
N SER A 295 4.17 9.27 -13.23
CA SER A 295 5.52 9.04 -13.78
C SER A 295 6.54 8.57 -12.75
N ASN A 296 6.23 8.69 -11.46
CA ASN A 296 7.14 8.47 -10.34
C ASN A 296 6.75 7.22 -9.53
N THR A 297 6.03 6.30 -10.15
CA THR A 297 5.59 5.06 -9.51
C THR A 297 6.77 4.12 -9.25
N VAL A 298 6.92 3.70 -8.00
CA VAL A 298 7.92 2.72 -7.56
C VAL A 298 7.38 1.29 -7.68
N GLY A 299 6.14 1.09 -7.25
CA GLY A 299 5.47 -0.20 -7.25
C GLY A 299 4.27 -0.20 -6.31
N ALA A 300 3.62 -1.34 -6.22
CA ALA A 300 2.49 -1.52 -5.34
C ALA A 300 2.57 -2.82 -4.55
N THR A 301 1.81 -2.88 -3.47
CA THR A 301 1.63 -4.09 -2.68
C THR A 301 0.20 -4.19 -2.15
N VAL A 302 -0.18 -5.39 -1.80
CA VAL A 302 -1.45 -5.68 -1.10
C VAL A 302 -1.13 -6.06 0.33
N ASN A 303 -1.77 -5.38 1.28
CA ASN A 303 -1.82 -5.82 2.66
C ASN A 303 -3.16 -6.52 2.90
N ARG A 304 -3.12 -7.86 3.05
CA ARG A 304 -4.31 -8.68 3.19
C ARG A 304 -4.97 -8.54 4.56
N ASP A 305 -4.20 -8.30 5.60
CA ASP A 305 -4.70 -8.15 6.98
C ASP A 305 -5.60 -6.91 7.12
N LYS A 306 -5.29 -5.86 6.33
CA LYS A 306 -6.01 -4.59 6.33
C LYS A 306 -6.90 -4.40 5.11
N ASN A 307 -6.95 -5.36 4.20
CA ASN A 307 -7.67 -5.26 2.92
C ASN A 307 -7.29 -3.99 2.13
N GLN A 308 -6.00 -3.75 1.96
CA GLN A 308 -5.49 -2.54 1.33
C GLN A 308 -4.65 -2.86 0.10
N TYR A 309 -4.86 -2.09 -0.97
CA TYR A 309 -3.93 -1.93 -2.06
C TYR A 309 -3.17 -0.62 -1.85
N ARG A 310 -1.84 -0.67 -1.89
CA ARG A 310 -0.94 0.44 -1.59
C ARG A 310 -0.03 0.70 -2.78
N LEU A 311 -0.15 1.87 -3.40
CA LEU A 311 0.66 2.33 -4.53
C LEU A 311 1.68 3.36 -4.04
N PHE A 312 2.97 3.07 -4.22
CA PHE A 312 4.09 3.86 -3.70
C PHE A 312 4.73 4.70 -4.81
N PHE A 313 5.10 5.92 -4.45
CA PHE A 313 5.78 6.88 -5.32
C PHE A 313 7.14 7.28 -4.75
N ASP A 314 8.06 7.72 -5.62
CA ASP A 314 9.43 8.10 -5.23
C ASP A 314 9.50 9.44 -4.47
N ASP A 315 8.41 10.21 -4.49
CA ASP A 315 8.27 11.45 -3.70
C ASP A 315 7.88 11.20 -2.22
N LYS A 316 7.98 9.95 -1.74
CA LYS A 316 7.60 9.48 -0.39
C LYS A 316 6.09 9.42 -0.16
N SER A 317 5.27 9.67 -1.16
CA SER A 317 3.82 9.53 -1.02
C SER A 317 3.35 8.12 -1.35
N VAL A 318 2.23 7.72 -0.74
CA VAL A 318 1.56 6.45 -0.98
C VAL A 318 0.08 6.70 -1.15
N LEU A 319 -0.53 6.12 -2.17
CA LEU A 319 -1.97 6.05 -2.30
C LEU A 319 -2.46 4.71 -1.74
N VAL A 320 -3.39 4.77 -0.81
CA VAL A 320 -3.94 3.58 -0.16
C VAL A 320 -5.42 3.47 -0.47
N GLY A 321 -5.81 2.40 -1.12
CA GLY A 321 -7.21 2.04 -1.35
C GLY A 321 -7.61 0.91 -0.41
N THR A 322 -8.63 1.12 0.42
CA THR A 322 -9.22 0.07 1.25
C THR A 322 -10.33 -0.61 0.49
N ILE A 323 -10.27 -1.93 0.38
CA ILE A 323 -11.15 -2.75 -0.45
C ILE A 323 -11.93 -3.72 0.45
N ILE A 324 -13.25 -3.63 0.43
CA ILE A 324 -14.14 -4.53 1.19
C ILE A 324 -15.18 -5.07 0.22
N ASN A 325 -15.38 -6.38 0.22
CA ASN A 325 -16.32 -7.05 -0.68
C ASN A 325 -16.13 -6.66 -2.17
N ARG A 326 -14.87 -6.59 -2.61
CA ARG A 326 -14.45 -6.21 -3.98
C ARG A 326 -14.75 -4.77 -4.37
N GLN A 327 -15.16 -3.92 -3.43
CA GLN A 327 -15.41 -2.50 -3.66
C GLN A 327 -14.41 -1.65 -2.90
N VAL A 328 -13.89 -0.63 -3.55
CA VAL A 328 -13.06 0.37 -2.87
C VAL A 328 -13.96 1.22 -1.99
N VAL A 329 -13.80 1.08 -0.69
CA VAL A 329 -14.55 1.84 0.33
C VAL A 329 -14.07 3.28 0.37
N GLY A 330 -12.78 3.51 0.17
CA GLY A 330 -12.22 4.84 0.12
C GLY A 330 -10.71 4.83 -0.11
N PHE A 331 -10.22 5.96 -0.55
CA PHE A 331 -8.79 6.22 -0.70
C PHE A 331 -8.30 7.15 0.39
N THR A 332 -7.05 6.96 0.79
CA THR A 332 -6.30 7.86 1.67
C THR A 332 -4.86 7.97 1.17
N THR A 333 -4.09 8.89 1.72
CA THR A 333 -2.69 9.05 1.34
C THR A 333 -1.78 8.93 2.55
N TRP A 334 -0.55 8.44 2.31
CA TRP A 334 0.50 8.51 3.31
C TRP A 334 1.64 9.42 2.82
N ARG A 335 2.36 9.95 3.78
CA ARG A 335 3.61 10.68 3.56
C ARG A 335 4.67 10.07 4.43
N LEU A 336 5.58 9.31 3.81
CA LEU A 336 6.66 8.61 4.48
C LEU A 336 7.84 9.56 4.78
N GLU A 337 8.70 9.17 5.71
CA GLU A 337 9.97 9.86 5.95
C GLU A 337 11.10 9.35 5.05
N HIS A 338 11.06 8.06 4.66
CA HIS A 338 12.06 7.43 3.82
C HIS A 338 11.52 7.23 2.40
N THR A 339 12.39 7.41 1.40
CA THR A 339 12.02 7.23 -0.01
C THR A 339 12.03 5.74 -0.36
N PRO A 340 10.88 5.17 -0.79
CA PRO A 340 10.81 3.78 -1.17
C PRO A 340 11.60 3.50 -2.45
N SER A 341 12.18 2.32 -2.54
CA SER A 341 12.85 1.82 -3.75
C SER A 341 12.44 0.40 -4.13
N PHE A 342 11.94 -0.36 -3.16
CA PHE A 342 11.43 -1.71 -3.35
C PHE A 342 10.34 -2.00 -2.30
N ILE A 343 9.27 -2.67 -2.71
CA ILE A 343 8.10 -2.88 -1.85
C ILE A 343 7.70 -4.34 -1.83
N THR A 344 7.42 -4.83 -0.63
CA THR A 344 6.71 -6.09 -0.39
C THR A 344 5.54 -5.87 0.56
N GLU A 345 4.78 -6.90 0.88
CA GLU A 345 3.66 -6.79 1.82
C GLU A 345 4.09 -6.27 3.21
N LYS A 346 5.25 -6.74 3.70
CA LYS A 346 5.74 -6.43 5.05
C LYS A 346 6.93 -5.49 5.08
N TYR A 347 7.74 -5.45 4.03
CA TYR A 347 9.01 -4.74 4.03
C TYR A 347 9.08 -3.70 2.92
N MET A 348 9.69 -2.58 3.23
CA MET A 348 10.01 -1.52 2.29
C MET A 348 11.53 -1.33 2.24
N GLY A 349 12.14 -1.55 1.09
CA GLY A 349 13.51 -1.15 0.82
C GLY A 349 13.55 0.33 0.46
N CYS A 350 14.56 1.05 0.96
CA CYS A 350 14.70 2.50 0.79
C CYS A 350 15.92 2.85 -0.07
N THR A 351 15.91 4.07 -0.58
CA THR A 351 17.01 4.60 -1.41
C THR A 351 18.31 4.79 -0.65
N ASP A 352 18.25 4.99 0.67
CA ASP A 352 19.40 5.09 1.57
C ASP A 352 20.01 3.72 1.94
N GLY A 353 19.36 2.63 1.55
CA GLY A 353 19.79 1.26 1.83
C GLY A 353 19.21 0.68 3.12
N SER A 354 18.32 1.38 3.77
CA SER A 354 17.56 0.84 4.90
C SER A 354 16.47 -0.11 4.41
N VAL A 355 16.14 -1.09 5.25
CA VAL A 355 14.96 -1.93 5.10
C VAL A 355 14.03 -1.62 6.25
N MET A 356 12.80 -1.23 5.95
CA MET A 356 11.77 -0.90 6.95
C MET A 356 10.77 -2.04 7.07
N TYR A 357 10.42 -2.39 8.30
CA TYR A 357 9.32 -3.28 8.61
C TYR A 357 8.06 -2.45 8.76
N MET A 358 7.13 -2.59 7.82
CA MET A 358 5.92 -1.79 7.69
C MET A 358 4.85 -2.21 8.70
N ASP A 359 3.91 -1.31 8.98
CA ASP A 359 2.80 -1.52 9.93
C ASP A 359 3.28 -1.95 11.32
N ASN A 360 4.44 -1.45 11.74
CA ASN A 360 5.09 -1.80 13.00
C ASN A 360 5.45 -0.55 13.81
N GLY A 361 4.93 -0.49 15.03
CA GLY A 361 5.19 0.62 15.93
C GLY A 361 4.30 1.85 15.70
N VAL A 362 4.61 2.93 16.41
CA VAL A 362 3.78 4.14 16.51
C VAL A 362 4.42 5.36 15.88
N SER A 363 5.59 5.20 15.27
CA SER A 363 6.40 6.27 14.68
C SER A 363 7.03 5.83 13.35
N PHE A 364 7.53 6.76 12.56
CA PHE A 364 8.36 6.49 11.40
C PHE A 364 9.83 6.36 11.82
N ASN A 365 10.18 5.17 12.36
CA ASN A 365 11.53 4.91 12.87
C ASN A 365 12.00 5.98 13.89
N GLY A 366 11.11 6.34 14.82
CA GLY A 366 11.36 7.38 15.84
C GLY A 366 10.89 8.79 15.45
N ALA A 367 10.64 9.08 14.18
CA ALA A 367 10.05 10.33 13.75
C ALA A 367 8.53 10.35 13.97
N ALA A 368 7.98 11.51 14.34
CA ALA A 368 6.55 11.66 14.56
C ALA A 368 5.74 11.45 13.28
N ILE A 369 4.63 10.72 13.37
CA ILE A 369 3.67 10.61 12.27
C ILE A 369 2.78 11.86 12.29
N GLN A 370 2.94 12.70 11.29
CA GLN A 370 2.10 13.89 11.10
C GLN A 370 0.85 13.52 10.31
N SER A 371 -0.30 13.54 10.94
CA SER A 371 -1.57 13.12 10.35
C SER A 371 -2.51 14.29 10.17
N TYR A 372 -3.11 14.40 8.98
CA TYR A 372 -4.00 15.49 8.61
C TYR A 372 -5.29 14.93 8.02
N LEU A 373 -6.43 15.31 8.60
CA LEU A 373 -7.75 15.00 8.06
C LEU A 373 -8.54 16.30 7.89
N ARG A 374 -8.83 16.68 6.64
CA ARG A 374 -9.67 17.84 6.35
C ARG A 374 -10.99 17.40 5.76
N LEU A 375 -12.07 17.80 6.43
CA LEU A 375 -13.43 17.56 5.99
C LEU A 375 -13.87 18.63 4.98
N PRO A 376 -14.82 18.32 4.07
CA PRO A 376 -15.33 19.29 3.12
C PRO A 376 -16.07 20.44 3.82
N PHE A 377 -16.19 21.57 3.13
CA PHE A 377 -17.01 22.67 3.62
C PHE A 377 -18.48 22.27 3.60
N THR A 378 -19.15 22.39 4.74
CA THR A 378 -20.58 22.08 4.88
C THR A 378 -21.37 23.32 5.30
N SER A 379 -22.50 23.55 4.65
CA SER A 379 -23.45 24.63 4.95
C SER A 379 -24.66 24.16 5.75
N PHE A 380 -24.75 22.88 6.11
CA PHE A 380 -25.90 22.26 6.81
C PHE A 380 -27.26 22.53 6.12
N ASN A 381 -27.28 22.40 4.79
CA ASN A 381 -28.44 22.67 3.93
C ASN A 381 -29.03 24.09 4.07
N THR A 382 -28.28 25.02 4.65
CA THR A 382 -28.70 26.42 4.82
C THR A 382 -27.61 27.39 4.34
N PRO A 383 -27.24 27.38 3.04
CA PRO A 383 -26.09 28.13 2.51
C PRO A 383 -26.29 29.66 2.59
N HIS A 384 -27.53 30.13 2.64
CA HIS A 384 -27.89 31.54 2.69
C HIS A 384 -27.92 32.13 4.11
N ARG A 385 -27.69 31.32 5.17
CA ARG A 385 -27.75 31.78 6.56
C ARG A 385 -26.40 31.73 7.24
N LYS A 386 -25.98 32.82 7.87
CA LYS A 386 -24.79 32.87 8.69
C LYS A 386 -25.01 32.09 9.99
N LYS A 387 -24.00 31.30 10.38
CA LYS A 387 -24.00 30.46 11.58
C LYS A 387 -22.88 30.90 12.50
N ARG A 388 -23.14 30.90 13.80
CA ARG A 388 -22.08 31.00 14.82
C ARG A 388 -21.78 29.59 15.32
N PHE A 389 -20.61 29.13 15.06
CA PHE A 389 -20.13 27.83 15.53
C PHE A 389 -19.67 27.97 16.98
N ARG A 390 -19.92 26.93 17.78
CA ARG A 390 -19.66 26.95 19.22
C ARG A 390 -18.74 25.84 19.68
N LYS A 391 -19.01 24.61 19.21
CA LYS A 391 -18.30 23.42 19.64
C LYS A 391 -18.27 22.38 18.52
N ALA A 392 -17.11 21.74 18.36
CA ALA A 392 -16.96 20.49 17.64
C ALA A 392 -16.70 19.38 18.64
N THR A 393 -17.37 18.26 18.48
CA THR A 393 -17.10 17.03 19.23
C THR A 393 -16.72 15.95 18.24
N LEU A 394 -15.58 15.34 18.41
CA LEU A 394 -15.14 14.16 17.66
C LEU A 394 -15.39 12.92 18.49
N GLU A 395 -15.98 11.92 17.87
CA GLU A 395 -16.09 10.58 18.42
C GLU A 395 -14.90 9.76 17.88
N LEU A 396 -14.09 9.24 18.79
CA LEU A 396 -12.92 8.46 18.44
C LEU A 396 -12.78 7.23 19.31
N GLU A 397 -12.26 6.19 18.69
CA GLU A 397 -11.79 4.97 19.35
C GLU A 397 -10.29 5.08 19.53
N ALA A 398 -9.82 5.11 20.77
CA ALA A 398 -8.41 5.19 21.09
C ALA A 398 -8.06 4.21 22.22
N GLY A 399 -6.96 3.48 22.05
CA GLY A 399 -6.44 2.56 23.06
C GLY A 399 -5.64 3.26 24.16
N SER A 400 -5.30 4.54 24.00
CA SER A 400 -4.57 5.36 24.98
C SER A 400 -4.86 6.84 24.79
N GLN A 401 -4.07 7.71 25.44
CA GLN A 401 -4.15 9.15 25.24
C GLN A 401 -3.84 9.54 23.78
N ALA A 402 -4.65 10.45 23.23
CA ALA A 402 -4.39 11.11 21.97
C ALA A 402 -4.70 12.61 22.09
N THR A 403 -3.80 13.46 21.59
CA THR A 403 -4.00 14.90 21.57
C THR A 403 -4.22 15.35 20.13
N LEU A 404 -5.38 15.95 19.88
CA LEU A 404 -5.81 16.42 18.56
C LEU A 404 -5.87 17.93 18.51
N ASP A 405 -5.29 18.52 17.49
CA ASP A 405 -5.45 19.92 17.16
C ASP A 405 -6.55 20.10 16.12
N TYR A 406 -7.42 21.06 16.34
CA TYR A 406 -8.55 21.39 15.47
C TYR A 406 -8.34 22.78 14.88
N LEU A 407 -8.49 22.86 13.58
CA LEU A 407 -8.54 24.13 12.85
C LEU A 407 -9.86 24.21 12.12
N ALA A 408 -10.64 25.24 12.38
CA ALA A 408 -11.91 25.49 11.71
C ALA A 408 -11.76 26.65 10.72
N ASP A 409 -12.00 26.38 9.46
CA ASP A 409 -12.03 27.39 8.39
C ASP A 409 -13.49 27.72 8.05
N TYR A 410 -13.78 29.01 7.89
CA TYR A 410 -15.10 29.53 7.59
C TYR A 410 -15.11 30.18 6.21
N ASP A 411 -16.29 30.21 5.57
CA ASP A 411 -16.55 30.93 4.31
C ASP A 411 -15.52 30.61 3.20
N TYR A 412 -15.23 29.31 3.02
CA TYR A 412 -14.21 28.79 2.08
C TYR A 412 -12.80 29.33 2.32
N GLY A 413 -12.49 29.73 3.55
CA GLY A 413 -11.19 30.29 3.91
C GLY A 413 -11.00 31.78 3.55
N SER A 414 -12.03 32.42 2.98
CA SER A 414 -11.95 33.83 2.53
C SER A 414 -12.02 34.86 3.65
N GLY A 415 -12.37 34.44 4.85
CA GLY A 415 -12.72 35.36 5.96
C GLY A 415 -11.62 35.67 6.98
N GLY A 416 -10.41 35.14 6.85
CA GLY A 416 -9.30 35.39 7.78
C GLY A 416 -9.51 34.91 9.23
N SER A 417 -10.53 34.12 9.50
CA SER A 417 -10.89 33.64 10.84
C SER A 417 -10.83 32.11 10.91
N SER A 418 -9.60 31.56 10.92
CA SER A 418 -9.42 30.20 11.44
C SER A 418 -9.42 30.27 12.97
N SER A 419 -10.19 29.40 13.63
CA SER A 419 -10.07 29.19 15.07
C SER A 419 -9.37 27.86 15.31
N GLY A 420 -8.27 27.90 16.08
CA GLY A 420 -7.59 26.72 16.57
C GLY A 420 -8.08 26.34 17.95
N ALA A 421 -8.18 25.05 18.21
CA ALA A 421 -8.46 24.49 19.53
C ALA A 421 -7.75 23.15 19.66
N GLN A 422 -7.39 22.77 20.87
CA GLN A 422 -6.78 21.48 21.17
C GLN A 422 -7.70 20.69 22.11
N ALA A 423 -7.81 19.40 21.87
CA ALA A 423 -8.50 18.49 22.78
C ALA A 423 -7.64 17.24 23.01
N THR A 424 -7.46 16.91 24.27
CA THR A 424 -6.81 15.66 24.69
C THR A 424 -7.87 14.65 25.08
N VAL A 425 -7.78 13.46 24.56
CA VAL A 425 -8.67 12.34 24.84
C VAL A 425 -7.90 11.25 25.55
N TYR A 426 -8.48 10.72 26.58
CA TYR A 426 -7.96 9.56 27.29
C TYR A 426 -8.79 8.35 26.86
N GLY A 427 -8.25 7.53 25.98
CA GLY A 427 -8.87 6.27 25.54
C GLY A 427 -8.76 5.18 26.61
N GLY A 428 -9.43 4.05 26.36
CA GLY A 428 -9.58 2.94 27.30
C GLY A 428 -8.28 2.35 27.86
N GLY A 429 -8.44 1.59 28.93
CA GLY A 429 -7.50 1.01 29.86
C GLY A 429 -6.03 0.85 29.46
N GLY A 430 -5.13 1.31 30.31
CA GLY A 430 -3.69 1.10 30.14
C GLY A 430 -3.29 -0.36 30.35
N PHE A 431 -2.29 -0.81 29.60
CA PHE A 431 -1.61 -2.09 29.87
C PHE A 431 -0.55 -1.92 30.96
N TRP A 432 -0.40 -2.93 31.81
CA TRP A 432 0.69 -2.99 32.78
C TRP A 432 2.03 -2.86 32.06
N ASP A 433 2.98 -2.15 32.68
CA ASP A 433 4.32 -1.83 32.16
C ASP A 433 4.40 -0.91 30.91
N VAL A 434 3.27 -0.47 30.36
CA VAL A 434 3.22 0.41 29.18
C VAL A 434 2.58 1.76 29.50
N ALA A 435 1.60 1.80 30.40
CA ALA A 435 0.85 2.99 30.71
C ALA A 435 1.40 3.74 31.95
N ASN A 436 1.57 5.05 31.83
CA ASN A 436 1.88 5.91 32.98
C ASN A 436 0.64 6.09 33.86
N TRP A 437 0.78 5.96 35.16
CA TRP A 437 -0.28 5.98 36.18
C TRP A 437 -1.24 7.19 36.09
N ASN A 438 -0.82 8.28 35.51
CA ASN A 438 -1.62 9.51 35.38
C ASN A 438 -2.30 9.66 34.02
N ASN A 439 -2.12 8.72 33.08
CA ASN A 439 -2.53 8.87 31.66
C ASN A 439 -3.52 7.81 31.18
N PHE A 440 -4.12 7.03 32.07
CA PHE A 440 -5.12 6.04 31.68
C PHE A 440 -6.29 5.97 32.67
N VAL A 441 -7.42 5.49 32.20
CA VAL A 441 -8.62 5.23 32.98
C VAL A 441 -8.83 3.71 33.00
N TRP A 442 -9.15 3.16 34.17
CA TRP A 442 -9.35 1.71 34.36
C TRP A 442 -10.57 1.14 33.63
N SER A 443 -11.49 1.98 33.18
CA SER A 443 -12.65 1.56 32.38
C SER A 443 -12.32 1.68 30.91
N SER A 444 -12.41 0.58 30.14
CA SER A 444 -12.29 0.58 28.69
C SER A 444 -13.52 1.25 28.07
N ALA A 445 -13.54 2.57 27.97
CA ALA A 445 -14.43 3.24 27.06
C ALA A 445 -13.86 3.02 25.64
N VAL A 446 -14.48 2.16 24.85
CA VAL A 446 -14.08 1.89 23.48
C VAL A 446 -14.18 3.15 22.63
N VAL A 447 -15.12 4.02 22.92
CA VAL A 447 -15.35 5.30 22.24
C VAL A 447 -15.27 6.44 23.24
N ALA A 448 -14.42 7.41 22.96
CA ALA A 448 -14.26 8.64 23.72
C ALA A 448 -14.63 9.85 22.88
N SER A 449 -15.09 10.92 23.51
CA SER A 449 -15.40 12.17 22.83
C SER A 449 -14.34 13.24 23.11
N ALA A 450 -13.81 13.82 22.05
CA ALA A 450 -12.93 14.98 22.09
C ALA A 450 -13.72 16.25 21.80
N GLU A 451 -13.76 17.18 22.73
CA GLU A 451 -14.50 18.42 22.59
C GLU A 451 -13.58 19.60 22.34
N ALA A 452 -13.85 20.36 21.30
CA ALA A 452 -13.13 21.59 20.98
C ALA A 452 -14.13 22.77 20.87
N TYR A 453 -13.85 23.85 21.60
CA TYR A 453 -14.66 25.07 21.50
C TYR A 453 -14.24 25.87 20.27
N LEU A 454 -15.22 26.18 19.42
CA LEU A 454 -15.05 26.95 18.20
C LEU A 454 -15.47 28.40 18.44
N ASN A 455 -14.66 29.34 17.95
CA ASN A 455 -15.00 30.75 18.04
C ASN A 455 -14.99 31.40 16.66
N GLY A 456 -16.05 31.18 15.90
CA GLY A 456 -16.18 31.72 14.56
C GLY A 456 -17.60 31.77 14.06
N SER A 457 -17.79 32.46 12.94
CA SER A 457 -19.08 32.49 12.26
C SER A 457 -18.89 32.61 10.75
N GLY A 458 -19.68 31.85 10.03
CA GLY A 458 -19.66 31.77 8.57
C GLY A 458 -20.93 31.14 8.01
N MET A 459 -21.07 31.13 6.70
CA MET A 459 -22.12 30.40 5.99
C MET A 459 -21.86 28.91 5.92
N ASN A 460 -20.57 28.55 5.91
CA ASN A 460 -20.09 27.16 5.92
C ASN A 460 -18.88 27.01 6.84
N ILE A 461 -18.49 25.78 7.09
CA ILE A 461 -17.33 25.39 7.90
C ILE A 461 -16.65 24.16 7.31
N SER A 462 -15.32 24.15 7.35
CA SER A 462 -14.46 22.97 7.15
C SER A 462 -13.64 22.76 8.42
N LEU A 463 -13.48 21.52 8.84
CA LEU A 463 -12.61 21.16 9.97
C LEU A 463 -11.34 20.48 9.41
N LEU A 464 -10.20 20.96 9.87
CA LEU A 464 -8.92 20.27 9.74
C LEU A 464 -8.55 19.71 11.11
N ILE A 465 -8.36 18.41 11.18
CA ILE A 465 -7.92 17.68 12.37
C ILE A 465 -6.47 17.32 12.15
N VAL A 466 -5.63 17.71 13.08
CA VAL A 466 -4.17 17.48 13.02
C VAL A 466 -3.75 16.66 14.24
N HIS A 467 -2.91 15.68 13.97
CA HIS A 467 -2.24 14.92 15.03
C HIS A 467 -0.77 14.73 14.65
N SER A 468 0.12 14.91 15.62
CA SER A 468 1.56 14.70 15.42
C SER A 468 2.15 14.07 16.68
N SER A 469 2.56 12.82 16.58
CA SER A 469 3.17 12.11 17.71
C SER A 469 4.10 10.99 17.21
N ALA A 470 5.17 10.77 17.97
CA ALA A 470 6.07 9.63 17.82
C ALA A 470 5.78 8.49 18.82
N THR A 471 4.86 8.71 19.75
CA THR A 471 4.61 7.81 20.90
C THR A 471 3.16 7.35 21.01
N ASP A 472 2.21 8.10 20.46
CA ASP A 472 0.80 7.73 20.55
C ASP A 472 0.47 6.56 19.62
N PRO A 473 -0.28 5.56 20.08
CA PRO A 473 -0.76 4.50 19.22
C PRO A 473 -1.80 4.99 18.22
N ALA A 474 -2.11 4.18 17.24
CA ALA A 474 -3.16 4.46 16.28
C ALA A 474 -4.53 4.57 16.95
N PHE A 475 -5.33 5.51 16.48
CA PHE A 475 -6.72 5.74 16.91
C PHE A 475 -7.62 5.86 15.67
N THR A 476 -8.92 5.67 15.85
CA THR A 476 -9.91 5.77 14.77
C THR A 476 -10.88 6.91 15.04
N LEU A 477 -10.99 7.84 14.11
CA LEU A 477 -11.99 8.89 14.09
C LEU A 477 -13.27 8.34 13.48
N GLN A 478 -14.35 8.26 14.25
CA GLN A 478 -15.60 7.62 13.82
C GLN A 478 -16.67 8.64 13.41
N GLY A 479 -16.79 9.74 14.11
CA GLY A 479 -17.85 10.72 13.89
C GLY A 479 -17.48 12.14 14.28
N VAL A 480 -18.22 13.08 13.75
CA VAL A 480 -18.15 14.51 14.08
C VAL A 480 -19.53 15.03 14.41
N GLN A 481 -19.64 15.78 15.50
CA GLN A 481 -20.79 16.56 15.85
C GLN A 481 -20.43 18.03 15.94
N LEU A 482 -21.17 18.90 15.25
CA LEU A 482 -21.02 20.35 15.32
C LEU A 482 -22.23 21.03 15.96
N ASN A 483 -21.95 21.89 16.92
CA ASN A 483 -22.97 22.71 17.59
C ASN A 483 -22.84 24.15 17.10
N TYR A 484 -23.96 24.72 16.60
CA TYR A 484 -24.01 26.06 16.05
C TYR A 484 -25.36 26.75 16.34
N SER A 485 -25.38 28.05 16.20
CA SER A 485 -26.63 28.84 16.25
C SER A 485 -26.79 29.66 14.97
N LEU A 486 -27.97 29.63 14.38
CA LEU A 486 -28.32 30.43 13.21
C LEU A 486 -28.30 31.92 13.55
N ARG A 487 -27.70 32.74 12.72
CA ARG A 487 -27.81 34.19 12.75
C ARG A 487 -28.78 34.68 11.67
N GLY A 488 -29.08 35.98 11.66
CA GLY A 488 -29.95 36.59 10.64
C GLY A 488 -29.44 36.33 9.21
N LEU A 489 -30.33 36.57 8.24
CA LEU A 489 -29.97 36.58 6.83
C LEU A 489 -28.85 37.61 6.58
N ASN A 490 -27.84 37.22 5.81
CA ASN A 490 -26.89 38.18 5.25
C ASN A 490 -27.70 38.98 4.20
N ARG A 491 -27.93 40.25 4.46
CA ARG A 491 -28.47 41.19 3.49
C ARG A 491 -27.37 41.85 2.73
#